data_08d1d676cec1ce7901e1c39d3eb738d2
#
_entry.id   08d1d676cec1ce7901e1c39d3eb738d2
#
_cell.length_a   1.000
_cell.length_b   1.000
_cell.length_c   1.000
_cell.angle_alpha   90.00
_cell.angle_beta   90.00
_cell.angle_gamma   90.00
#
_symmetry.space_group_name_H-M   'P 1'
#
loop_
_entity.id
_entity.type
_entity.pdbx_description
1 polymer ?
#
loop_
_entity_poly.entity_id
_entity_poly.type
_entity_poly.pdbx_seq_one_letter_code
_entity_poly.pdbx_strand_id
1 'polypeptide(L)'
;MINIFEVNETNKMIEQENLDVRTITLGINLLDCADADLSVTNEKIYNKITTVAKDLVKVGKEIERDFGIPIVNKRISITPIALVGAACCKIPEDYVTIAKTLDKAAHEVGVNFIGGYSAIVSKGMTKSDELLIRSIPQALASTELICSSVNVGSTKTGINMDAVRLMGEIVKETAEATKEKDSLGCAKLVVLCNAPDDNPFMAGAFHGVSEDDAIINVGVSGPGVVKHVLEQVRGESFEVLCETIKKTAFKITRVGQLVAQEASKRLGIPFGIIDLSLAPTPAIGDSVADILQEIGLERAGAPGTTAALALLNDQVKKGGVKIGRASCRERV
;
A
#
# COMPACT_ATOMS: atom_id res chain seq x y z
N MET A 1 27.87 6.79 16.24
CA MET A 1 29.02 6.34 15.42
C MET A 1 28.48 5.22 14.56
N ILE A 2 28.55 5.33 13.23
CA ILE A 2 28.09 4.28 12.32
C ILE A 2 29.09 3.12 12.40
N ASN A 3 28.61 1.94 12.72
CA ASN A 3 29.44 0.73 12.78
C ASN A 3 29.61 0.15 11.38
N ILE A 4 30.85 -0.05 10.95
CA ILE A 4 31.16 -0.58 9.62
C ILE A 4 30.52 -1.95 9.37
N PHE A 5 30.34 -2.74 10.41
CA PHE A 5 29.66 -4.04 10.32
C PHE A 5 28.16 -3.89 9.98
N GLU A 6 27.49 -2.88 10.55
CA GLU A 6 26.08 -2.59 10.23
C GLU A 6 25.90 -2.08 8.80
N VAL A 7 26.86 -1.29 8.30
CA VAL A 7 26.87 -0.84 6.91
C VAL A 7 27.05 -2.03 5.96
N ASN A 8 28.02 -2.89 6.22
CA ASN A 8 28.24 -4.09 5.41
C ASN A 8 27.06 -5.05 5.45
N GLU A 9 26.40 -5.22 6.60
CA GLU A 9 25.19 -6.03 6.72
C GLU A 9 24.05 -5.46 5.90
N THR A 10 23.83 -4.14 5.96
CA THR A 10 22.79 -3.47 5.15
C THR A 10 23.07 -3.62 3.65
N ASN A 11 24.30 -3.43 3.22
CA ASN A 11 24.69 -3.63 1.82
C ASN A 11 24.43 -5.08 1.36
N LYS A 12 24.76 -6.07 2.19
CA LYS A 12 24.49 -7.48 1.90
C LYS A 12 22.98 -7.74 1.77
N MET A 13 22.17 -7.18 2.67
CA MET A 13 20.71 -7.29 2.61
C MET A 13 20.14 -6.72 1.31
N ILE A 14 20.69 -5.61 0.81
CA ILE A 14 20.25 -4.98 -0.45
C ILE A 14 20.74 -5.78 -1.66
N GLU A 15 22.05 -6.10 -1.74
CA GLU A 15 22.66 -6.68 -2.94
C GLU A 15 22.39 -8.18 -3.12
N GLN A 16 22.25 -8.94 -2.02
CA GLN A 16 22.16 -10.40 -2.05
C GLN A 16 20.83 -10.96 -1.56
N GLU A 17 20.12 -10.24 -0.71
CA GLU A 17 18.94 -10.73 0.00
C GLU A 17 17.64 -10.03 -0.45
N ASN A 18 17.71 -9.24 -1.54
CA ASN A 18 16.55 -8.54 -2.15
C ASN A 18 15.79 -7.60 -1.19
N LEU A 19 16.51 -6.94 -0.26
CA LEU A 19 15.90 -5.89 0.53
C LEU A 19 15.62 -4.68 -0.34
N ASP A 20 14.37 -4.26 -0.42
CA ASP A 20 13.98 -3.03 -1.08
C ASP A 20 13.04 -2.16 -0.22
N VAL A 21 13.07 -0.86 -0.49
CA VAL A 21 12.00 0.03 -0.09
C VAL A 21 10.94 -0.06 -1.18
N ARG A 22 9.87 -0.79 -0.89
CA ARG A 22 8.82 -1.08 -1.86
C ARG A 22 8.15 0.18 -2.37
N THR A 23 7.97 1.16 -1.49
CA THR A 23 7.30 2.41 -1.86
C THR A 23 7.59 3.54 -0.89
N ILE A 24 7.67 4.77 -1.44
CA ILE A 24 7.32 6.00 -0.72
C ILE A 24 5.93 6.40 -1.20
N THR A 25 4.97 6.49 -0.29
CA THR A 25 3.59 6.86 -0.58
C THR A 25 3.28 8.20 0.09
N LEU A 26 2.88 9.18 -0.70
CA LEU A 26 2.39 10.47 -0.22
C LEU A 26 0.87 10.41 -0.06
N GLY A 27 0.39 10.48 1.17
CA GLY A 27 -1.03 10.66 1.47
C GLY A 27 -1.42 12.12 1.28
N ILE A 28 -2.55 12.38 0.62
CA ILE A 28 -3.07 13.74 0.38
C ILE A 28 -4.56 13.77 0.71
N ASN A 29 -4.95 14.66 1.61
CA ASN A 29 -6.35 14.93 1.89
C ASN A 29 -6.95 15.76 0.75
N LEU A 30 -8.10 15.34 0.22
CA LEU A 30 -8.83 16.02 -0.85
C LEU A 30 -10.21 16.52 -0.42
N LEU A 31 -10.55 16.51 0.86
CA LEU A 31 -11.88 16.95 1.33
C LEU A 31 -12.15 18.43 1.04
N ASP A 32 -11.12 19.28 1.08
CA ASP A 32 -11.18 20.69 0.74
C ASP A 32 -11.35 20.96 -0.78
N CYS A 33 -11.17 19.93 -1.61
CA CYS A 33 -11.42 20.00 -3.05
C CYS A 33 -12.90 19.80 -3.40
N ALA A 34 -13.73 19.30 -2.47
CA ALA A 34 -15.14 19.04 -2.71
C ALA A 34 -15.88 20.35 -3.06
N ASP A 35 -16.68 20.32 -4.10
CA ASP A 35 -17.50 21.41 -4.58
C ASP A 35 -18.83 20.88 -5.15
N ALA A 36 -19.83 21.71 -5.31
CA ALA A 36 -21.08 21.33 -5.97
C ALA A 36 -20.92 21.22 -7.50
N ASP A 37 -19.91 21.85 -8.06
CA ASP A 37 -19.55 21.81 -9.48
C ASP A 37 -18.42 20.81 -9.73
N LEU A 38 -18.68 19.84 -10.61
CA LEU A 38 -17.73 18.80 -10.97
C LEU A 38 -16.46 19.36 -11.63
N SER A 39 -16.59 20.41 -12.44
CA SER A 39 -15.44 21.04 -13.10
C SER A 39 -14.52 21.71 -12.09
N VAL A 40 -15.09 22.44 -11.14
CA VAL A 40 -14.35 23.08 -10.04
C VAL A 40 -13.69 22.02 -9.13
N THR A 41 -14.40 20.94 -8.81
CA THR A 41 -13.84 19.81 -8.04
C THR A 41 -12.63 19.22 -8.76
N ASN A 42 -12.74 18.93 -10.05
CA ASN A 42 -11.64 18.38 -10.85
C ASN A 42 -10.43 19.33 -10.91
N GLU A 43 -10.66 20.62 -11.08
CA GLU A 43 -9.58 21.61 -11.10
C GLU A 43 -8.85 21.69 -9.75
N LYS A 44 -9.59 21.75 -8.64
CA LYS A 44 -9.01 21.74 -7.29
C LYS A 44 -8.19 20.48 -7.03
N ILE A 45 -8.71 19.28 -7.37
CA ILE A 45 -8.01 17.99 -7.23
C ILE A 45 -6.70 18.01 -8.02
N TYR A 46 -6.74 18.37 -9.30
CA TYR A 46 -5.56 18.44 -10.15
C TYR A 46 -4.50 19.38 -9.58
N ASN A 47 -4.90 20.61 -9.25
CA ASN A 47 -3.99 21.62 -8.72
C ASN A 47 -3.38 21.21 -7.36
N LYS A 48 -4.16 20.63 -6.47
CA LYS A 48 -3.67 20.18 -5.16
C LYS A 48 -2.64 19.05 -5.31
N ILE A 49 -2.94 18.02 -6.09
CA ILE A 49 -2.03 16.89 -6.31
C ILE A 49 -0.73 17.34 -6.97
N THR A 50 -0.82 18.10 -8.05
CA THR A 50 0.37 18.57 -8.78
C THR A 50 1.23 19.53 -7.97
N THR A 51 0.64 20.29 -7.04
CA THR A 51 1.38 21.19 -6.15
C THR A 51 2.06 20.43 -5.01
N VAL A 52 1.33 19.56 -4.31
CA VAL A 52 1.82 18.86 -3.13
C VAL A 52 2.82 17.77 -3.49
N ALA A 53 2.60 17.04 -4.60
CA ALA A 53 3.44 15.93 -5.01
C ALA A 53 4.56 16.28 -5.99
N LYS A 54 4.73 17.55 -6.37
CA LYS A 54 5.66 18.01 -7.43
C LYS A 54 7.10 17.48 -7.29
N ASP A 55 7.60 17.39 -6.06
CA ASP A 55 8.98 17.00 -5.78
C ASP A 55 9.13 15.54 -5.32
N LEU A 56 8.03 14.78 -5.16
CA LEU A 56 8.03 13.42 -4.61
C LEU A 56 8.96 12.47 -5.38
N VAL A 57 8.83 12.43 -6.70
CA VAL A 57 9.61 11.52 -7.55
C VAL A 57 11.09 11.91 -7.56
N LYS A 58 11.38 13.20 -7.63
CA LYS A 58 12.74 13.73 -7.59
C LYS A 58 13.42 13.39 -6.28
N VAL A 59 12.79 13.68 -5.16
CA VAL A 59 13.30 13.39 -3.81
C VAL A 59 13.50 11.89 -3.61
N GLY A 60 12.55 11.07 -4.07
CA GLY A 60 12.69 9.60 -4.01
C GLY A 60 13.94 9.11 -4.75
N LYS A 61 14.23 9.61 -5.96
CA LYS A 61 15.44 9.27 -6.73
C LYS A 61 16.72 9.80 -6.08
N GLU A 62 16.67 10.97 -5.45
CA GLU A 62 17.83 11.52 -4.74
C GLU A 62 18.18 10.67 -3.50
N ILE A 63 17.17 10.25 -2.72
CA ILE A 63 17.36 9.37 -1.57
C ILE A 63 17.96 8.02 -2.01
N GLU A 64 17.40 7.42 -3.07
CA GLU A 64 17.91 6.19 -3.66
C GLU A 64 19.40 6.30 -4.04
N ARG A 65 19.79 7.38 -4.71
CA ARG A 65 21.19 7.64 -5.06
C ARG A 65 22.08 7.87 -3.84
N ASP A 66 21.61 8.66 -2.86
CA ASP A 66 22.44 9.10 -1.73
C ASP A 66 22.66 7.99 -0.70
N PHE A 67 21.71 7.05 -0.57
CA PHE A 67 21.77 5.95 0.39
C PHE A 67 22.06 4.58 -0.26
N GLY A 68 22.01 4.48 -1.59
CA GLY A 68 22.15 3.20 -2.29
C GLY A 68 21.02 2.21 -2.03
N ILE A 69 19.89 2.65 -1.46
CA ILE A 69 18.72 1.81 -1.15
C ILE A 69 17.72 1.92 -2.29
N PRO A 70 17.39 0.82 -3.00
CA PRO A 70 16.40 0.87 -4.07
C PRO A 70 15.01 1.27 -3.55
N ILE A 71 14.38 2.24 -4.20
CA ILE A 71 13.00 2.66 -3.93
C ILE A 71 12.18 2.35 -5.16
N VAL A 72 11.50 1.20 -5.14
CA VAL A 72 10.85 0.63 -6.33
C VAL A 72 9.74 1.54 -6.86
N ASN A 73 8.90 2.07 -5.98
CA ASN A 73 7.76 2.89 -6.38
C ASN A 73 7.66 4.21 -5.61
N LYS A 74 7.16 5.23 -6.29
CA LYS A 74 6.73 6.51 -5.73
C LYS A 74 5.24 6.62 -6.02
N ARG A 75 4.40 6.72 -4.99
CA ARG A 75 2.94 6.57 -5.09
C ARG A 75 2.22 7.68 -4.34
N ILE A 76 0.95 7.88 -4.68
CA ILE A 76 0.05 8.79 -3.96
C ILE A 76 -1.15 8.00 -3.45
N SER A 77 -1.57 8.24 -2.23
CA SER A 77 -2.86 7.83 -1.68
C SER A 77 -3.70 9.06 -1.38
N ILE A 78 -4.97 9.04 -1.75
CA ILE A 78 -5.87 10.18 -1.57
C ILE A 78 -7.09 9.80 -0.73
N THR A 79 -7.77 10.80 -0.18
CA THR A 79 -9.07 10.62 0.46
C THR A 79 -10.00 9.82 -0.43
N PRO A 80 -10.79 8.85 0.10
CA PRO A 80 -11.74 8.10 -0.69
C PRO A 80 -12.62 8.98 -1.55
N ILE A 81 -12.53 8.83 -2.87
CA ILE A 81 -13.20 9.72 -3.84
C ILE A 81 -14.73 9.67 -3.72
N ALA A 82 -15.30 8.58 -3.19
CA ALA A 82 -16.73 8.55 -2.88
C ALA A 82 -17.16 9.67 -1.92
N LEU A 83 -16.28 10.13 -1.03
CA LEU A 83 -16.56 11.24 -0.12
C LEU A 83 -16.42 12.59 -0.82
N VAL A 84 -15.36 12.76 -1.60
CA VAL A 84 -15.05 14.02 -2.29
C VAL A 84 -16.07 14.32 -3.39
N GLY A 85 -16.45 13.30 -4.18
CA GLY A 85 -17.42 13.44 -5.27
C GLY A 85 -18.89 13.47 -4.83
N ALA A 86 -19.19 13.29 -3.53
CA ALA A 86 -20.56 13.16 -3.06
C ALA A 86 -21.45 14.39 -3.35
N ALA A 87 -20.88 15.58 -3.41
CA ALA A 87 -21.60 16.82 -3.67
C ALA A 87 -21.87 17.07 -5.17
N CYS A 88 -20.97 16.64 -6.05
CA CYS A 88 -21.01 16.97 -7.49
C CYS A 88 -21.45 15.81 -8.38
N CYS A 89 -21.11 14.55 -8.03
CA CYS A 89 -21.38 13.38 -8.87
C CYS A 89 -22.84 12.90 -8.71
N LYS A 90 -23.55 12.79 -9.84
CA LYS A 90 -24.95 12.36 -9.89
C LYS A 90 -25.14 11.06 -10.65
N ILE A 91 -24.20 10.71 -11.51
CA ILE A 91 -24.16 9.51 -12.34
C ILE A 91 -22.74 8.87 -12.30
N PRO A 92 -22.58 7.58 -12.61
CA PRO A 92 -21.26 6.93 -12.58
C PRO A 92 -20.21 7.62 -13.48
N GLU A 93 -20.61 8.17 -14.62
CA GLU A 93 -19.74 8.85 -15.58
C GLU A 93 -19.06 10.10 -15.01
N ASP A 94 -19.69 10.76 -14.04
CA ASP A 94 -19.09 11.90 -13.33
C ASP A 94 -17.83 11.45 -12.56
N TYR A 95 -17.91 10.29 -11.89
CA TYR A 95 -16.76 9.69 -11.22
C TYR A 95 -15.65 9.26 -12.18
N VAL A 96 -15.99 8.77 -13.37
CA VAL A 96 -14.99 8.46 -14.42
C VAL A 96 -14.22 9.72 -14.83
N THR A 97 -14.88 10.90 -14.84
CA THR A 97 -14.23 12.18 -15.12
C THR A 97 -13.22 12.53 -14.04
N ILE A 98 -13.55 12.31 -12.77
CA ILE A 98 -12.59 12.46 -11.65
C ILE A 98 -11.41 11.48 -11.82
N ALA A 99 -11.66 10.20 -12.16
CA ALA A 99 -10.59 9.22 -12.37
C ALA A 99 -9.61 9.69 -13.47
N LYS A 100 -10.10 10.23 -14.57
CA LYS A 100 -9.25 10.78 -15.64
C LYS A 100 -8.45 12.00 -15.18
N THR A 101 -9.02 12.85 -14.32
CA THR A 101 -8.29 13.97 -13.72
C THR A 101 -7.16 13.50 -12.81
N LEU A 102 -7.42 12.49 -11.99
CA LEU A 102 -6.41 11.85 -11.15
C LEU A 102 -5.28 11.23 -11.98
N ASP A 103 -5.63 10.52 -13.05
CA ASP A 103 -4.66 9.88 -13.95
C ASP A 103 -3.77 10.94 -14.65
N LYS A 104 -4.38 12.03 -15.11
CA LYS A 104 -3.64 13.17 -15.66
C LYS A 104 -2.66 13.77 -14.65
N ALA A 105 -3.09 13.96 -13.40
CA ALA A 105 -2.23 14.47 -12.34
C ALA A 105 -1.09 13.47 -12.02
N ALA A 106 -1.37 12.17 -12.03
CA ALA A 106 -0.36 11.12 -11.84
C ALA A 106 0.74 11.16 -12.90
N HIS A 107 0.37 11.31 -14.15
CA HIS A 107 1.32 11.45 -15.27
C HIS A 107 2.14 12.72 -15.15
N GLU A 108 1.53 13.85 -14.78
CA GLU A 108 2.22 15.13 -14.61
C GLU A 108 3.32 15.07 -13.54
N VAL A 109 3.02 14.50 -12.38
CA VAL A 109 4.00 14.36 -11.28
C VAL A 109 4.94 13.16 -11.46
N GLY A 110 4.65 12.25 -12.40
CA GLY A 110 5.48 11.10 -12.75
C GLY A 110 5.46 9.97 -11.71
N VAL A 111 4.38 9.83 -10.92
CA VAL A 111 4.23 8.75 -9.96
C VAL A 111 3.81 7.45 -10.63
N ASN A 112 4.08 6.32 -9.96
CA ASN A 112 3.74 5.00 -10.50
C ASN A 112 2.24 4.68 -10.40
N PHE A 113 1.59 5.10 -9.30
CA PHE A 113 0.17 4.86 -9.05
C PHE A 113 -0.44 5.92 -8.14
N ILE A 114 -1.76 6.15 -8.30
CA ILE A 114 -2.62 6.83 -7.32
C ILE A 114 -3.69 5.87 -6.84
N GLY A 115 -3.77 5.66 -5.52
CA GLY A 115 -4.85 4.93 -4.85
C GLY A 115 -5.79 5.90 -4.14
N GLY A 116 -7.03 5.45 -3.90
CA GLY A 116 -8.07 6.26 -3.25
C GLY A 116 -9.29 6.50 -4.14
N TYR A 117 -9.31 5.93 -5.34
CA TYR A 117 -10.56 5.79 -6.08
C TYR A 117 -11.42 4.72 -5.40
N SER A 118 -11.93 5.07 -4.22
CA SER A 118 -12.34 4.10 -3.21
C SER A 118 -13.66 4.48 -2.56
N ALA A 119 -14.37 3.45 -2.03
CA ALA A 119 -15.55 3.57 -1.19
C ALA A 119 -15.42 2.72 0.08
N ILE A 120 -15.93 3.21 1.21
CA ILE A 120 -15.92 2.51 2.48
C ILE A 120 -17.35 2.18 2.85
N VAL A 121 -17.79 0.95 2.58
CA VAL A 121 -19.17 0.50 2.68
C VAL A 121 -19.39 -0.60 3.71
N SER A 122 -18.46 -0.76 4.65
CA SER A 122 -18.51 -1.82 5.66
C SER A 122 -19.74 -1.77 6.57
N LYS A 123 -20.31 -0.60 6.80
CA LYS A 123 -21.49 -0.41 7.66
C LYS A 123 -22.78 -0.16 6.86
N GLY A 124 -22.66 0.42 5.70
CA GLY A 124 -23.77 0.76 4.81
C GLY A 124 -23.21 1.41 3.56
N MET A 125 -24.01 1.54 2.53
CA MET A 125 -23.63 2.10 1.24
C MET A 125 -24.52 3.31 0.95
N THR A 126 -23.89 4.47 0.75
CA THR A 126 -24.58 5.68 0.30
C THR A 126 -24.82 5.64 -1.20
N LYS A 127 -25.65 6.56 -1.72
CA LYS A 127 -25.82 6.70 -3.17
C LYS A 127 -24.49 7.06 -3.86
N SER A 128 -23.68 7.88 -3.23
CA SER A 128 -22.36 8.27 -3.73
C SER A 128 -21.40 7.08 -3.84
N ASP A 129 -21.37 6.22 -2.81
CA ASP A 129 -20.58 4.99 -2.84
C ASP A 129 -21.02 4.07 -3.97
N GLU A 130 -22.32 3.87 -4.16
CA GLU A 130 -22.86 3.03 -5.23
C GLU A 130 -22.48 3.57 -6.61
N LEU A 131 -22.61 4.88 -6.84
CA LEU A 131 -22.24 5.51 -8.10
C LEU A 131 -20.74 5.32 -8.41
N LEU A 132 -19.86 5.56 -7.41
CA LEU A 132 -18.43 5.31 -7.56
C LEU A 132 -18.17 3.83 -7.87
N ILE A 133 -18.74 2.89 -7.12
CA ILE A 133 -18.52 1.45 -7.31
C ILE A 133 -18.92 1.04 -8.73
N ARG A 134 -20.08 1.51 -9.22
CA ARG A 134 -20.54 1.23 -10.60
C ARG A 134 -19.67 1.87 -11.68
N SER A 135 -18.93 2.92 -11.37
CA SER A 135 -18.01 3.57 -12.31
C SER A 135 -16.67 2.85 -12.45
N ILE A 136 -16.29 1.96 -11.50
CA ILE A 136 -14.96 1.31 -11.45
C ILE A 136 -14.57 0.63 -12.77
N PRO A 137 -15.41 -0.19 -13.42
CA PRO A 137 -15.01 -0.86 -14.66
C PRO A 137 -14.57 0.14 -15.75
N GLN A 138 -15.35 1.18 -15.97
CA GLN A 138 -15.03 2.20 -16.97
C GLN A 138 -13.86 3.07 -16.56
N ALA A 139 -13.76 3.43 -15.28
CA ALA A 139 -12.63 4.21 -14.74
C ALA A 139 -11.31 3.46 -14.96
N LEU A 140 -11.21 2.19 -14.55
CA LEU A 140 -9.99 1.39 -14.69
C LEU A 140 -9.65 1.01 -16.13
N ALA A 141 -10.65 0.91 -17.02
CA ALA A 141 -10.43 0.69 -18.46
C ALA A 141 -9.88 1.94 -19.15
N SER A 142 -10.26 3.15 -18.70
CA SER A 142 -9.92 4.43 -19.33
C SER A 142 -8.73 5.15 -18.69
N THR A 143 -8.10 4.56 -17.66
CA THR A 143 -6.95 5.13 -16.93
C THR A 143 -5.82 4.12 -16.80
N GLU A 144 -4.59 4.61 -16.64
CA GLU A 144 -3.40 3.76 -16.55
C GLU A 144 -2.91 3.60 -15.10
N LEU A 145 -2.85 4.67 -14.33
CA LEU A 145 -2.17 4.73 -13.03
C LEU A 145 -3.11 4.73 -11.83
N ILE A 146 -4.43 4.64 -12.06
CA ILE A 146 -5.42 4.68 -10.98
C ILE A 146 -5.65 3.28 -10.41
N CYS A 147 -5.64 3.21 -9.07
CA CYS A 147 -6.02 2.02 -8.31
C CYS A 147 -7.30 2.28 -7.50
N SER A 148 -8.13 1.26 -7.39
CA SER A 148 -9.42 1.32 -6.72
C SER A 148 -9.53 0.31 -5.60
N SER A 149 -10.29 0.64 -4.55
CA SER A 149 -10.61 -0.29 -3.48
C SER A 149 -11.99 -0.04 -2.90
N VAL A 150 -12.60 -1.13 -2.43
CA VAL A 150 -13.89 -1.06 -1.72
C VAL A 150 -13.80 -1.86 -0.42
N ASN A 151 -13.97 -1.20 0.73
CA ASN A 151 -13.97 -1.86 2.02
C ASN A 151 -15.40 -2.30 2.39
N VAL A 152 -15.67 -3.61 2.29
CA VAL A 152 -17.01 -4.20 2.44
C VAL A 152 -17.32 -4.72 3.84
N GLY A 153 -16.37 -4.68 4.77
CA GLY A 153 -16.60 -5.22 6.12
C GLY A 153 -15.61 -4.75 7.16
N SER A 154 -15.97 -4.94 8.43
CA SER A 154 -15.06 -4.74 9.57
C SER A 154 -15.41 -5.67 10.71
N THR A 155 -14.48 -5.88 11.64
CA THR A 155 -14.73 -6.65 12.88
C THR A 155 -15.82 -6.03 13.76
N LYS A 156 -16.10 -4.73 13.62
CA LYS A 156 -17.13 -4.04 14.38
C LYS A 156 -18.53 -4.15 13.75
N THR A 157 -18.59 -4.16 12.43
CA THR A 157 -19.86 -4.05 11.68
C THR A 157 -20.27 -5.34 10.99
N GLY A 158 -19.37 -6.33 10.93
CA GLY A 158 -19.55 -7.52 10.09
C GLY A 158 -19.29 -7.22 8.62
N ILE A 159 -19.84 -8.04 7.74
CA ILE A 159 -19.66 -7.98 6.29
C ILE A 159 -20.95 -7.45 5.65
N ASN A 160 -20.84 -6.44 4.82
CA ASN A 160 -21.93 -5.94 3.99
C ASN A 160 -22.11 -6.86 2.76
N MET A 161 -23.04 -7.82 2.86
CA MET A 161 -23.25 -8.82 1.82
C MET A 161 -23.80 -8.23 0.51
N ASP A 162 -24.54 -7.13 0.55
CA ASP A 162 -25.01 -6.43 -0.65
C ASP A 162 -23.84 -5.81 -1.40
N ALA A 163 -22.88 -5.21 -0.67
CA ALA A 163 -21.65 -4.71 -1.26
C ALA A 163 -20.78 -5.85 -1.82
N VAL A 164 -20.70 -7.00 -1.13
CA VAL A 164 -19.95 -8.18 -1.64
C VAL A 164 -20.56 -8.68 -2.95
N ARG A 165 -21.90 -8.78 -3.03
CA ARG A 165 -22.58 -9.19 -4.27
C ARG A 165 -22.28 -8.20 -5.41
N LEU A 166 -22.45 -6.90 -5.15
CA LEU A 166 -22.16 -5.85 -6.13
C LEU A 166 -20.71 -5.92 -6.59
N MET A 167 -19.75 -6.08 -5.66
CA MET A 167 -18.33 -6.19 -6.03
C MET A 167 -18.03 -7.43 -6.89
N GLY A 168 -18.73 -8.54 -6.69
CA GLY A 168 -18.62 -9.70 -7.57
C GLY A 168 -19.01 -9.39 -9.02
N GLU A 169 -20.08 -8.61 -9.21
CA GLU A 169 -20.52 -8.12 -10.52
C GLU A 169 -19.46 -7.16 -11.11
N ILE A 170 -19.02 -6.18 -10.33
CA ILE A 170 -18.01 -5.16 -10.74
C ILE A 170 -16.67 -5.79 -11.13
N VAL A 171 -16.18 -6.80 -10.40
CA VAL A 171 -14.94 -7.50 -10.75
C VAL A 171 -15.06 -8.16 -12.11
N LYS A 172 -16.20 -8.84 -12.39
CA LYS A 172 -16.47 -9.47 -13.68
C LYS A 172 -16.55 -8.43 -14.80
N GLU A 173 -17.26 -7.33 -14.57
CA GLU A 173 -17.38 -6.24 -15.54
C GLU A 173 -16.01 -5.58 -15.79
N THR A 174 -15.18 -5.40 -14.76
CA THR A 174 -13.82 -4.86 -14.89
C THR A 174 -12.93 -5.79 -15.72
N ALA A 175 -13.02 -7.11 -15.49
CA ALA A 175 -12.29 -8.09 -16.28
C ALA A 175 -12.66 -8.00 -17.76
N GLU A 176 -13.96 -7.94 -18.07
CA GLU A 176 -14.46 -7.82 -19.44
C GLU A 176 -14.09 -6.47 -20.09
N ALA A 177 -14.22 -5.36 -19.35
CA ALA A 177 -13.89 -4.03 -19.84
C ALA A 177 -12.39 -3.84 -20.14
N THR A 178 -11.53 -4.65 -19.54
CA THR A 178 -10.07 -4.57 -19.72
C THR A 178 -9.46 -5.83 -20.37
N LYS A 179 -10.27 -6.69 -20.98
CA LYS A 179 -9.83 -7.97 -21.58
C LYS A 179 -8.74 -7.82 -22.64
N GLU A 180 -8.79 -6.75 -23.43
CA GLU A 180 -7.78 -6.46 -24.46
C GLU A 180 -6.39 -6.08 -23.85
N LYS A 181 -6.34 -5.88 -22.54
CA LYS A 181 -5.14 -5.60 -21.75
C LYS A 181 -4.95 -6.70 -20.68
N ASP A 182 -5.20 -7.95 -21.00
CA ASP A 182 -5.07 -9.12 -20.10
C ASP A 182 -5.87 -8.98 -18.79
N SER A 183 -6.98 -8.27 -18.82
CA SER A 183 -7.81 -7.95 -17.64
C SER A 183 -7.05 -7.23 -16.51
N LEU A 184 -6.06 -6.43 -16.86
CA LEU A 184 -5.18 -5.71 -15.91
C LEU A 184 -5.96 -4.79 -14.95
N GLY A 185 -7.16 -4.35 -15.32
CA GLY A 185 -8.05 -3.59 -14.42
C GLY A 185 -8.30 -4.32 -13.10
N CYS A 186 -8.42 -5.65 -13.12
CA CYS A 186 -8.61 -6.44 -11.91
C CYS A 186 -7.38 -6.43 -10.99
N ALA A 187 -6.18 -6.29 -11.52
CA ALA A 187 -4.96 -6.17 -10.71
C ALA A 187 -4.87 -4.80 -9.99
N LYS A 188 -5.64 -3.80 -10.46
CA LYS A 188 -5.73 -2.46 -9.87
C LYS A 188 -6.95 -2.29 -8.95
N LEU A 189 -7.74 -3.34 -8.72
CA LEU A 189 -8.95 -3.33 -7.89
C LEU A 189 -8.79 -4.28 -6.71
N VAL A 190 -9.06 -3.78 -5.50
CA VAL A 190 -9.01 -4.57 -4.27
C VAL A 190 -10.34 -4.47 -3.51
N VAL A 191 -10.89 -5.62 -3.12
CA VAL A 191 -12.00 -5.71 -2.17
C VAL A 191 -11.41 -5.98 -0.79
N LEU A 192 -11.59 -5.03 0.12
CA LEU A 192 -11.04 -5.06 1.46
C LEU A 192 -12.10 -5.48 2.50
N CYS A 193 -11.66 -6.18 3.52
CA CYS A 193 -12.42 -6.42 4.73
C CYS A 193 -11.54 -6.11 5.93
N ASN A 194 -12.06 -5.32 6.87
CA ASN A 194 -11.33 -4.87 8.05
C ASN A 194 -10.12 -4.00 7.74
N ALA A 195 -10.24 -3.15 6.69
CA ALA A 195 -9.24 -2.13 6.40
C ALA A 195 -9.11 -1.14 7.57
N PRO A 196 -7.91 -0.66 7.95
CA PRO A 196 -7.75 0.44 8.88
C PRO A 196 -8.34 1.74 8.33
N ASP A 197 -8.39 2.76 9.19
CA ASP A 197 -8.93 4.08 8.84
C ASP A 197 -8.05 4.80 7.80
N ASP A 198 -6.75 4.49 7.76
CA ASP A 198 -5.78 4.91 6.74
C ASP A 198 -5.06 3.68 6.16
N ASN A 199 -4.93 3.61 4.85
CA ASN A 199 -4.25 2.52 4.16
C ASN A 199 -3.41 3.03 2.97
N PRO A 200 -2.12 3.31 3.16
CA PRO A 200 -1.29 3.91 2.11
C PRO A 200 -0.76 2.91 1.07
N PHE A 201 -1.14 1.61 1.12
CA PHE A 201 -0.50 0.57 0.32
C PHE A 201 -1.36 0.08 -0.85
N MET A 202 -0.79 0.17 -2.06
CA MET A 202 -1.44 -0.22 -3.31
C MET A 202 -1.64 -1.74 -3.43
N ALA A 203 -2.67 -2.16 -4.16
CA ALA A 203 -3.64 -1.37 -4.93
C ALA A 203 -4.77 -0.78 -4.07
N GLY A 204 -4.96 -1.25 -2.85
CA GLY A 204 -6.05 -0.86 -1.98
C GLY A 204 -5.84 0.42 -1.17
N ALA A 205 -4.92 1.28 -1.59
CA ALA A 205 -4.58 2.49 -0.84
C ALA A 205 -5.72 3.52 -0.80
N PHE A 206 -5.82 4.19 0.35
CA PHE A 206 -6.57 5.43 0.53
C PHE A 206 -6.01 6.20 1.73
N HIS A 207 -6.14 7.51 1.70
CA HIS A 207 -5.74 8.40 2.79
C HIS A 207 -6.92 8.58 3.74
N GLY A 208 -6.68 8.36 5.03
CA GLY A 208 -7.70 8.45 6.07
C GLY A 208 -8.21 9.88 6.26
N VAL A 209 -9.49 10.03 6.55
CA VAL A 209 -10.12 11.36 6.76
C VAL A 209 -9.69 12.03 8.06
N SER A 210 -9.08 11.30 8.98
CA SER A 210 -8.56 11.79 10.27
C SER A 210 -7.04 12.02 10.28
N GLU A 211 -6.39 11.82 9.12
CA GLU A 211 -4.96 12.05 8.96
C GLU A 211 -4.65 13.51 8.62
N ASP A 212 -3.37 13.89 8.71
CA ASP A 212 -2.88 15.21 8.33
C ASP A 212 -3.19 15.53 6.85
N ASP A 213 -3.16 16.80 6.46
CA ASP A 213 -3.47 17.22 5.09
C ASP A 213 -2.54 16.60 4.04
N ALA A 214 -1.27 16.36 4.42
CA ALA A 214 -0.33 15.53 3.67
C ALA A 214 0.58 14.74 4.62
N ILE A 215 0.90 13.48 4.28
CA ILE A 215 1.71 12.59 5.10
C ILE A 215 2.58 11.67 4.23
N ILE A 216 3.81 11.37 4.68
CA ILE A 216 4.70 10.42 4.03
C ILE A 216 4.60 9.06 4.72
N ASN A 217 4.30 8.02 3.95
CA ASN A 217 4.32 6.63 4.40
C ASN A 217 5.36 5.83 3.61
N VAL A 218 6.03 4.88 4.24
CA VAL A 218 7.05 4.06 3.60
C VAL A 218 6.73 2.59 3.80
N GLY A 219 6.69 1.84 2.71
CA GLY A 219 6.57 0.39 2.72
C GLY A 219 7.92 -0.26 2.43
N VAL A 220 8.32 -1.20 3.28
CA VAL A 220 9.51 -2.03 3.10
C VAL A 220 9.10 -3.49 2.95
N SER A 221 9.84 -4.23 2.13
CA SER A 221 9.63 -5.65 1.92
C SER A 221 10.95 -6.39 2.02
N GLY A 222 10.92 -7.58 2.58
CA GLY A 222 12.15 -8.35 2.75
C GLY A 222 11.89 -9.83 3.07
N PRO A 223 11.02 -10.55 2.31
CA PRO A 223 10.87 -11.99 2.52
C PRO A 223 12.17 -12.73 2.23
N GLY A 224 12.95 -12.32 1.23
CA GLY A 224 14.25 -12.86 0.92
C GLY A 224 15.26 -12.73 2.07
N VAL A 225 15.27 -11.57 2.74
CA VAL A 225 16.11 -11.35 3.94
C VAL A 225 15.74 -12.30 5.07
N VAL A 226 14.44 -12.39 5.37
CA VAL A 226 13.95 -13.29 6.42
C VAL A 226 14.29 -14.75 6.11
N LYS A 227 14.06 -15.20 4.86
CA LYS A 227 14.42 -16.54 4.39
C LYS A 227 15.91 -16.82 4.60
N HIS A 228 16.77 -15.94 4.08
CA HIS A 228 18.23 -16.14 4.16
C HIS A 228 18.74 -16.28 5.60
N VAL A 229 18.24 -15.44 6.50
CA VAL A 229 18.65 -15.50 7.91
C VAL A 229 18.14 -16.79 8.60
N LEU A 230 16.95 -17.29 8.22
CA LEU A 230 16.42 -18.55 8.73
C LEU A 230 17.21 -19.77 8.23
N GLU A 231 17.71 -19.74 7.00
CA GLU A 231 18.61 -20.80 6.48
C GLU A 231 19.85 -20.99 7.37
N GLN A 232 20.36 -19.89 7.95
CA GLN A 232 21.55 -19.92 8.82
C GLN A 232 21.30 -20.53 10.19
N VAL A 233 20.04 -20.56 10.63
CA VAL A 233 19.61 -21.12 11.93
C VAL A 233 18.76 -22.38 11.77
N ARG A 234 18.85 -23.03 10.61
CA ARG A 234 18.14 -24.27 10.33
C ARG A 234 18.56 -25.37 11.31
N GLY A 235 17.57 -25.98 11.98
CA GLY A 235 17.82 -27.02 12.98
C GLY A 235 18.08 -26.53 14.41
N GLU A 236 18.13 -25.21 14.60
CA GLU A 236 18.21 -24.61 15.93
C GLU A 236 16.86 -24.69 16.68
N SER A 237 16.88 -24.31 17.96
CA SER A 237 15.68 -24.31 18.77
C SER A 237 14.62 -23.30 18.26
N PHE A 238 13.36 -23.58 18.54
CA PHE A 238 12.25 -22.71 18.18
C PHE A 238 12.37 -21.27 18.74
N GLU A 239 12.99 -21.13 19.90
CA GLU A 239 13.27 -19.84 20.52
C GLU A 239 14.29 -19.04 19.69
N VAL A 240 15.37 -19.68 19.24
CA VAL A 240 16.38 -19.05 18.36
C VAL A 240 15.75 -18.57 17.07
N LEU A 241 14.90 -19.39 16.46
CA LEU A 241 14.17 -19.07 15.24
C LEU A 241 13.26 -17.84 15.43
N CYS A 242 12.48 -17.81 16.50
CA CYS A 242 11.60 -16.66 16.82
C CYS A 242 12.40 -15.36 17.04
N GLU A 243 13.46 -15.40 17.82
CA GLU A 243 14.32 -14.23 18.06
C GLU A 243 15.03 -13.76 16.78
N THR A 244 15.38 -14.67 15.89
CA THR A 244 15.99 -14.36 14.59
C THR A 244 15.01 -13.60 13.69
N ILE A 245 13.77 -14.07 13.54
CA ILE A 245 12.73 -13.38 12.77
C ILE A 245 12.50 -11.98 13.34
N LYS A 246 12.33 -11.85 14.64
CA LYS A 246 12.09 -10.58 15.33
C LYS A 246 13.23 -9.59 15.11
N LYS A 247 14.49 -10.01 15.28
CA LYS A 247 15.67 -9.16 15.04
C LYS A 247 15.78 -8.71 13.59
N THR A 248 15.49 -9.61 12.64
CA THR A 248 15.50 -9.29 11.21
C THR A 248 14.42 -8.28 10.85
N ALA A 249 13.19 -8.49 11.33
CA ALA A 249 12.10 -7.53 11.15
C ALA A 249 12.45 -6.14 11.68
N PHE A 250 13.09 -6.06 12.84
CA PHE A 250 13.57 -4.80 13.41
C PHE A 250 14.58 -4.11 12.48
N LYS A 251 15.56 -4.84 11.94
CA LYS A 251 16.59 -4.28 11.04
C LYS A 251 15.96 -3.73 9.76
N ILE A 252 15.07 -4.50 9.13
CA ILE A 252 14.36 -4.09 7.91
C ILE A 252 13.56 -2.79 8.17
N THR A 253 12.83 -2.73 9.28
CA THR A 253 12.05 -1.55 9.64
C THR A 253 12.92 -0.32 9.86
N ARG A 254 14.13 -0.48 10.40
CA ARG A 254 15.10 0.63 10.56
C ARG A 254 15.55 1.24 9.24
N VAL A 255 15.70 0.44 8.20
CA VAL A 255 15.98 0.93 6.83
C VAL A 255 14.83 1.78 6.32
N GLY A 256 13.60 1.31 6.47
CA GLY A 256 12.39 2.08 6.12
C GLY A 256 12.31 3.40 6.88
N GLN A 257 12.67 3.40 8.16
CA GLN A 257 12.69 4.61 9.00
C GLN A 257 13.68 5.65 8.46
N LEU A 258 14.88 5.24 8.09
CA LEU A 258 15.90 6.14 7.54
C LEU A 258 15.36 6.84 6.28
N VAL A 259 14.80 6.08 5.35
CA VAL A 259 14.22 6.62 4.10
C VAL A 259 13.04 7.55 4.40
N ALA A 260 12.14 7.15 5.32
CA ALA A 260 10.97 7.95 5.67
C ALA A 260 11.33 9.30 6.32
N GLN A 261 12.29 9.31 7.25
CA GLN A 261 12.75 10.53 7.90
C GLN A 261 13.42 11.48 6.91
N GLU A 262 14.23 10.95 5.99
CA GLU A 262 14.89 11.78 4.99
C GLU A 262 13.90 12.32 3.95
N ALA A 263 12.91 11.51 3.52
CA ALA A 263 11.84 11.96 2.63
C ALA A 263 11.02 13.08 3.30
N SER A 264 10.62 12.89 4.56
CA SER A 264 9.91 13.89 5.35
C SER A 264 10.68 15.22 5.45
N LYS A 265 11.97 15.14 5.73
CA LYS A 265 12.86 16.32 5.83
C LYS A 265 12.98 17.08 4.52
N ARG A 266 13.20 16.37 3.41
CA ARG A 266 13.39 16.99 2.07
C ARG A 266 12.10 17.56 1.50
N LEU A 267 10.97 16.91 1.75
CA LEU A 267 9.66 17.34 1.27
C LEU A 267 8.98 18.35 2.19
N GLY A 268 9.43 18.46 3.46
CA GLY A 268 8.75 19.30 4.46
C GLY A 268 7.37 18.78 4.88
N ILE A 269 7.10 17.48 4.66
CA ILE A 269 5.83 16.81 4.95
C ILE A 269 6.03 15.86 6.12
N PRO A 270 5.12 15.80 7.11
CA PRO A 270 5.27 14.93 8.27
C PRO A 270 5.33 13.46 7.86
N PHE A 271 6.07 12.68 8.64
CA PHE A 271 6.18 11.24 8.49
C PHE A 271 5.08 10.54 9.29
N GLY A 272 4.42 9.57 8.67
CA GLY A 272 3.32 8.77 9.22
C GLY A 272 3.76 7.39 9.67
N ILE A 273 3.58 6.40 8.81
CA ILE A 273 3.81 4.98 9.14
C ILE A 273 4.90 4.35 8.29
N ILE A 274 5.56 3.33 8.87
CA ILE A 274 6.33 2.33 8.14
C ILE A 274 5.53 1.04 8.16
N ASP A 275 5.32 0.48 6.98
CA ASP A 275 4.79 -0.88 6.84
C ASP A 275 5.92 -1.84 6.50
N LEU A 276 6.07 -2.87 7.32
CA LEU A 276 6.88 -4.02 7.00
C LEU A 276 5.95 -5.11 6.46
N SER A 277 5.95 -5.29 5.17
CA SER A 277 5.28 -6.42 4.54
C SER A 277 6.28 -7.47 4.10
N LEU A 278 5.85 -8.72 4.08
CA LEU A 278 6.57 -9.82 3.45
C LEU A 278 5.94 -10.11 2.08
N ALA A 279 5.57 -9.05 1.36
CA ALA A 279 4.95 -9.15 0.04
C ALA A 279 5.95 -9.75 -0.95
N PRO A 280 5.67 -10.95 -1.51
CA PRO A 280 6.59 -11.64 -2.39
C PRO A 280 6.70 -10.96 -3.75
N THR A 281 7.80 -11.24 -4.45
CA THR A 281 8.00 -10.92 -5.86
C THR A 281 8.18 -12.22 -6.66
N PRO A 282 8.16 -12.16 -8.01
CA PRO A 282 8.53 -13.32 -8.83
C PRO A 282 10.02 -13.73 -8.74
N ALA A 283 10.84 -12.97 -8.04
CA ALA A 283 12.26 -13.30 -7.86
C ALA A 283 12.42 -14.59 -7.05
N ILE A 284 13.39 -15.41 -7.46
CA ILE A 284 13.70 -16.67 -6.76
C ILE A 284 14.19 -16.35 -5.34
N GLY A 285 13.57 -16.99 -4.35
CA GLY A 285 13.91 -16.82 -2.93
C GLY A 285 13.15 -15.68 -2.23
N ASP A 286 12.34 -14.90 -2.96
CA ASP A 286 11.52 -13.82 -2.40
C ASP A 286 10.06 -14.29 -2.21
N SER A 287 9.88 -15.34 -1.39
CA SER A 287 8.59 -15.99 -1.18
C SER A 287 8.30 -16.26 0.30
N VAL A 288 7.08 -15.95 0.74
CA VAL A 288 6.60 -16.33 2.08
C VAL A 288 6.51 -17.87 2.23
N ALA A 289 6.19 -18.57 1.14
CA ALA A 289 6.16 -20.04 1.17
C ALA A 289 7.53 -20.62 1.52
N ASP A 290 8.61 -20.04 1.01
CA ASP A 290 9.98 -20.47 1.34
C ASP A 290 10.30 -20.20 2.82
N ILE A 291 9.88 -19.04 3.35
CA ILE A 291 10.02 -18.75 4.79
C ILE A 291 9.33 -19.83 5.65
N LEU A 292 8.12 -20.23 5.28
CA LEU A 292 7.37 -21.26 6.01
C LEU A 292 8.06 -22.61 5.98
N GLN A 293 8.75 -22.95 4.86
CA GLN A 293 9.55 -24.17 4.77
C GLN A 293 10.79 -24.08 5.65
N GLU A 294 11.46 -22.94 5.72
CA GLU A 294 12.60 -22.73 6.64
C GLU A 294 12.17 -22.79 8.12
N ILE A 295 10.94 -22.42 8.44
CA ILE A 295 10.36 -22.59 9.79
C ILE A 295 10.18 -24.10 10.15
N GLY A 296 10.20 -25.00 9.17
CA GLY A 296 10.13 -26.45 9.37
C GLY A 296 8.93 -27.14 8.71
N LEU A 297 8.17 -26.45 7.86
CA LEU A 297 7.12 -27.10 7.08
C LEU A 297 7.72 -27.87 5.89
N GLU A 298 7.18 -29.04 5.60
CA GLU A 298 7.51 -29.79 4.39
C GLU A 298 7.21 -28.98 3.12
N ARG A 299 6.07 -28.31 3.11
CA ARG A 299 5.63 -27.40 2.05
C ARG A 299 4.54 -26.47 2.57
N ALA A 300 4.40 -25.30 1.97
CA ALA A 300 3.27 -24.41 2.23
C ALA A 300 1.95 -25.11 1.84
N GLY A 301 0.94 -25.04 2.71
CA GLY A 301 -0.33 -25.74 2.58
C GLY A 301 -0.38 -27.10 3.32
N ALA A 302 0.77 -27.63 3.79
CA ALA A 302 0.80 -28.81 4.66
C ALA A 302 0.20 -28.52 6.06
N PRO A 303 -0.19 -29.55 6.83
CA PRO A 303 -0.58 -29.37 8.23
C PRO A 303 0.45 -28.56 9.01
N GLY A 304 0.00 -27.58 9.78
CA GLY A 304 0.88 -26.65 10.51
C GLY A 304 1.10 -25.31 9.82
N THR A 305 0.73 -25.12 8.55
CA THR A 305 0.92 -23.86 7.80
C THR A 305 0.27 -22.66 8.51
N THR A 306 -0.95 -22.80 9.01
CA THR A 306 -1.65 -21.74 9.76
C THR A 306 -0.92 -21.36 11.05
N ALA A 307 -0.38 -22.34 11.76
CA ALA A 307 0.39 -22.10 12.98
C ALA A 307 1.73 -21.39 12.66
N ALA A 308 2.43 -21.82 11.62
CA ALA A 308 3.67 -21.19 11.17
C ALA A 308 3.45 -19.75 10.69
N LEU A 309 2.35 -19.48 9.96
CA LEU A 309 1.94 -18.12 9.59
C LEU A 309 1.65 -17.25 10.80
N ALA A 310 0.89 -17.78 11.77
CA ALA A 310 0.58 -17.05 13.01
C ALA A 310 1.86 -16.71 13.78
N LEU A 311 2.81 -17.64 13.85
CA LEU A 311 4.13 -17.43 14.45
C LEU A 311 4.90 -16.32 13.72
N LEU A 312 5.04 -16.44 12.40
CA LEU A 312 5.75 -15.47 11.58
C LEU A 312 5.18 -14.06 11.81
N ASN A 313 3.86 -13.93 11.74
CA ASN A 313 3.16 -12.67 11.99
C ASN A 313 3.45 -12.12 13.39
N ASP A 314 3.37 -12.95 14.43
CA ASP A 314 3.61 -12.52 15.80
C ASP A 314 5.05 -12.02 15.99
N GLN A 315 6.05 -12.69 15.41
CA GLN A 315 7.45 -12.27 15.52
C GLN A 315 7.75 -11.00 14.71
N VAL A 316 7.19 -10.87 13.50
CA VAL A 316 7.29 -9.65 12.70
C VAL A 316 6.68 -8.47 13.45
N LYS A 317 5.52 -8.65 14.07
CA LYS A 317 4.88 -7.66 14.94
C LYS A 317 5.77 -7.21 16.09
N LYS A 318 6.36 -8.16 16.78
CA LYS A 318 7.26 -7.90 17.92
C LYS A 318 8.57 -7.23 17.50
N GLY A 319 9.03 -7.47 16.27
CA GLY A 319 10.20 -6.84 15.68
C GLY A 319 9.94 -5.43 15.13
N GLY A 320 8.68 -5.11 14.81
CA GLY A 320 8.32 -3.79 14.28
C GLY A 320 8.63 -2.66 15.27
N VAL A 321 9.16 -1.56 14.75
CA VAL A 321 9.40 -0.35 15.55
C VAL A 321 8.14 0.50 15.56
N LYS A 322 7.61 0.82 16.75
CA LYS A 322 6.55 1.83 16.89
C LYS A 322 7.16 3.20 16.62
N ILE A 323 6.91 3.75 15.44
CA ILE A 323 7.40 5.07 15.06
C ILE A 323 6.21 5.88 14.54
N GLY A 324 6.03 7.07 15.11
CA GLY A 324 4.94 7.97 14.76
C GLY A 324 3.66 7.77 15.59
N ARG A 325 2.66 8.60 15.33
CA ARG A 325 1.36 8.60 16.01
C ARG A 325 0.50 7.38 15.65
N ALA A 326 0.84 6.69 14.58
CA ALA A 326 0.18 5.46 14.19
C ALA A 326 0.97 4.25 14.70
N SER A 327 0.33 3.37 15.44
CA SER A 327 0.85 2.03 15.70
C SER A 327 1.03 1.31 14.36
N CYS A 328 2.17 0.61 14.15
CA CYS A 328 2.27 -0.40 13.11
C CYS A 328 1.07 -1.34 13.23
N ARG A 329 -0.01 -1.05 12.51
CA ARG A 329 -1.13 -1.95 12.36
C ARG A 329 -0.79 -2.82 11.17
N GLU A 330 -0.52 -4.05 11.52
CA GLU A 330 -0.20 -5.16 10.67
C GLU A 330 -1.10 -5.37 9.50
N ARG A 331 -0.46 -5.80 8.42
CA ARG A 331 -1.11 -6.69 7.47
C ARG A 331 -0.10 -7.66 6.88
N VAL A 332 -0.37 -8.88 7.11
CA VAL A 332 0.13 -10.00 6.31
C VAL A 332 -1.02 -10.50 5.48
#